data_7dae9c524cb9e4edcee2c553a2a88c24
#
_entry.id   7dae9c524cb9e4edcee2c553a2a88c24
#
_cell.length_a   1.000
_cell.length_b   1.000
_cell.length_c   1.000
_cell.angle_alpha   90.00
_cell.angle_beta   90.00
_cell.angle_gamma   90.00
#
_symmetry.space_group_name_H-M   'P 1'
#
loop_
_entity.id
_entity.type
_entity.pdbx_description
1 polymer ?
#
loop_
_entity_poly.entity_id
_entity_poly.type
_entity_poly.pdbx_seq_one_letter_code
_entity_poly.pdbx_strand_id
1 'polypeptide(L)'
;MPEIHWDSKLYNEQHHFVSDYGADVLQWLDAKAGENILDVGCGTGDLASKILETGASVSGIDASADMIALAQQNYPSIQFAVQDASQLDYNREFDAVFSNATFHWIENQKGLLKGIYKSLKHGGRLVAEFGGKGNVKSITDAIENAAKQLGLAHRVISNFWFFPSVSHYATLLESIGFETEQIWLFDRPTKLVGEDGMLKWI
;
A
#
# COMPACT_ATOMS: atom_id res chain seq x y z
N MET A 1 -8.35 15.64 6.15
CA MET A 1 -7.15 15.02 6.74
C MET A 1 -6.00 15.97 6.60
N PRO A 2 -4.99 15.99 7.51
CA PRO A 2 -3.75 16.68 7.20
C PRO A 2 -3.17 16.03 5.93
N GLU A 3 -2.77 16.82 4.95
CA GLU A 3 -2.01 16.34 3.78
C GLU A 3 -0.72 15.69 4.30
N ILE A 4 -0.59 14.38 4.07
CA ILE A 4 0.66 13.68 4.36
C ILE A 4 1.60 14.05 3.23
N HIS A 5 2.57 14.90 3.53
CA HIS A 5 3.63 15.27 2.60
C HIS A 5 4.71 14.19 2.66
N TRP A 6 4.75 13.33 1.63
CA TRP A 6 5.81 12.35 1.47
C TRP A 6 7.07 13.01 0.91
N ASP A 7 8.15 13.06 1.70
CA ASP A 7 9.47 13.45 1.18
C ASP A 7 10.05 12.27 0.40
N SER A 8 9.94 12.35 -0.91
CA SER A 8 10.36 11.30 -1.84
C SER A 8 11.87 11.00 -1.81
N LYS A 9 12.72 11.98 -1.42
CA LYS A 9 14.17 11.76 -1.27
C LYS A 9 14.46 10.99 0.00
N LEU A 10 13.82 11.37 1.10
CA LEU A 10 13.91 10.65 2.38
C LEU A 10 13.39 9.22 2.25
N TYR A 11 12.32 9.03 1.46
CA TYR A 11 11.75 7.71 1.19
C TYR A 11 12.74 6.81 0.44
N ASN A 12 13.36 7.27 -0.63
CA ASN A 12 14.34 6.49 -1.40
C ASN A 12 15.59 6.12 -0.59
N GLU A 13 16.06 6.98 0.31
CA GLU A 13 17.26 6.71 1.10
C GLU A 13 17.01 5.77 2.30
N GLN A 14 15.80 5.76 2.85
CA GLN A 14 15.52 5.13 4.14
C GLN A 14 14.50 4.00 4.10
N HIS A 15 13.67 3.90 3.04
CA HIS A 15 12.58 2.93 2.93
C HIS A 15 12.75 1.91 1.79
N HIS A 16 13.98 1.75 1.27
CA HIS A 16 14.29 0.77 0.22
C HIS A 16 13.87 -0.66 0.59
N PHE A 17 13.83 -0.98 1.90
CA PHE A 17 13.36 -2.27 2.39
C PHE A 17 11.88 -2.55 2.06
N VAL A 18 11.05 -1.53 1.85
CA VAL A 18 9.64 -1.71 1.44
C VAL A 18 9.55 -2.34 0.06
N SER A 19 10.43 -1.94 -0.87
CA SER A 19 10.53 -2.56 -2.19
C SER A 19 11.14 -3.95 -2.15
N ASP A 20 12.03 -4.22 -1.19
CA ASP A 20 12.62 -5.55 -1.00
C ASP A 20 11.57 -6.55 -0.47
N TYR A 21 10.74 -6.13 0.49
CA TYR A 21 9.61 -6.95 0.96
C TYR A 21 8.54 -7.14 -0.12
N GLY A 22 8.31 -6.15 -0.96
CA GLY A 22 7.40 -6.24 -2.10
C GLY A 22 7.82 -7.28 -3.14
N ALA A 23 9.10 -7.66 -3.20
CA ALA A 23 9.56 -8.71 -4.11
C ALA A 23 8.93 -10.08 -3.83
N ASP A 24 8.66 -10.41 -2.55
CA ASP A 24 7.95 -11.64 -2.18
C ASP A 24 6.49 -11.59 -2.64
N VAL A 25 5.84 -10.42 -2.54
CA VAL A 25 4.43 -10.23 -2.93
C VAL A 25 4.27 -10.34 -4.45
N LEU A 26 5.29 -9.96 -5.23
CA LEU A 26 5.30 -10.12 -6.68
C LEU A 26 5.24 -11.59 -7.12
N GLN A 27 5.80 -12.51 -6.34
CA GLN A 27 5.70 -13.95 -6.64
C GLN A 27 4.25 -14.44 -6.56
N TRP A 28 3.45 -13.87 -5.68
CA TRP A 28 2.03 -14.23 -5.53
C TRP A 28 1.14 -13.55 -6.55
N LEU A 29 1.55 -12.37 -7.03
CA LEU A 29 0.92 -11.73 -8.18
C LEU A 29 1.00 -12.66 -9.40
N ASP A 30 2.12 -13.35 -9.57
CA ASP A 30 2.37 -14.29 -10.66
C ASP A 30 1.98 -13.69 -12.02
N ALA A 31 2.47 -12.45 -12.25
CA ALA A 31 2.15 -11.68 -13.44
C ALA A 31 2.55 -12.40 -14.71
N LYS A 32 1.68 -12.40 -15.71
CA LYS A 32 1.88 -13.08 -16.99
C LYS A 32 2.06 -12.06 -18.12
N ALA A 33 2.82 -12.45 -19.13
CA ALA A 33 2.94 -11.65 -20.35
C ALA A 33 1.57 -11.42 -20.99
N GLY A 34 1.31 -10.14 -21.35
CA GLY A 34 0.05 -9.70 -21.95
C GLY A 34 -1.07 -9.37 -20.97
N GLU A 35 -0.90 -9.58 -19.66
CA GLU A 35 -1.84 -9.07 -18.66
C GLU A 35 -1.76 -7.55 -18.56
N ASN A 36 -2.86 -6.93 -18.17
CA ASN A 36 -2.93 -5.51 -17.82
C ASN A 36 -3.08 -5.39 -16.30
N ILE A 37 -2.11 -4.77 -15.63
CA ILE A 37 -2.00 -4.77 -14.17
C ILE A 37 -2.02 -3.32 -13.65
N LEU A 38 -2.81 -3.06 -12.60
CA LEU A 38 -2.82 -1.79 -11.89
C LEU A 38 -2.01 -1.92 -10.59
N ASP A 39 -0.99 -1.08 -10.41
CA ASP A 39 -0.25 -0.94 -9.17
C ASP A 39 -0.83 0.23 -8.35
N VAL A 40 -1.46 -0.08 -7.22
CA VAL A 40 -2.15 0.89 -6.35
C VAL A 40 -1.24 1.29 -5.19
N GLY A 41 -0.87 2.57 -5.14
CA GLY A 41 0.16 3.10 -4.25
C GLY A 41 1.55 2.74 -4.76
N CYS A 42 1.79 3.00 -6.04
CA CYS A 42 3.02 2.58 -6.74
C CYS A 42 4.30 3.29 -6.26
N GLY A 43 4.18 4.36 -5.47
CA GLY A 43 5.30 5.14 -4.99
C GLY A 43 6.20 5.61 -6.15
N THR A 44 7.51 5.29 -6.08
CA THR A 44 8.52 5.63 -7.08
C THR A 44 8.56 4.70 -8.29
N GLY A 45 7.65 3.71 -8.37
CA GLY A 45 7.47 2.83 -9.52
C GLY A 45 8.35 1.58 -9.57
N ASP A 46 9.15 1.31 -8.52
CA ASP A 46 10.12 0.22 -8.52
C ASP A 46 9.46 -1.15 -8.68
N LEU A 47 8.33 -1.41 -8.01
CA LEU A 47 7.60 -2.68 -8.14
C LEU A 47 6.85 -2.74 -9.47
N ALA A 48 6.28 -1.63 -9.93
CA ALA A 48 5.67 -1.56 -11.26
C ALA A 48 6.67 -1.91 -12.37
N SER A 49 7.94 -1.48 -12.26
CA SER A 49 8.98 -1.83 -13.23
C SER A 49 9.29 -3.33 -13.25
N LYS A 50 9.32 -3.98 -12.07
CA LYS A 50 9.52 -5.43 -11.96
C LYS A 50 8.33 -6.22 -12.54
N ILE A 51 7.11 -5.71 -12.39
CA ILE A 51 5.94 -6.29 -13.04
C ILE A 51 6.05 -6.17 -14.57
N LEU A 52 6.48 -5.01 -15.08
CA LEU A 52 6.68 -4.80 -16.53
C LEU A 52 7.69 -5.81 -17.12
N GLU A 53 8.75 -6.18 -16.38
CA GLU A 53 9.76 -7.15 -16.82
C GLU A 53 9.18 -8.55 -17.10
N THR A 54 8.01 -8.89 -16.57
CA THR A 54 7.31 -10.15 -16.84
C THR A 54 6.65 -10.18 -18.23
N GLY A 55 6.60 -9.05 -18.94
CA GLY A 55 5.88 -8.87 -20.20
C GLY A 55 4.40 -8.45 -20.01
N ALA A 56 3.98 -8.13 -18.79
CA ALA A 56 2.69 -7.51 -18.54
C ALA A 56 2.72 -6.02 -18.90
N SER A 57 1.56 -5.45 -19.19
CA SER A 57 1.36 -4.00 -19.23
C SER A 57 1.02 -3.50 -17.81
N VAL A 58 1.63 -2.40 -17.40
CA VAL A 58 1.44 -1.86 -16.04
C VAL A 58 1.01 -0.40 -16.08
N SER A 59 0.07 -0.05 -15.23
CA SER A 59 -0.25 1.33 -14.88
C SER A 59 -0.11 1.51 -13.38
N GLY A 60 0.49 2.61 -12.92
CA GLY A 60 0.68 2.90 -11.50
C GLY A 60 -0.11 4.13 -11.07
N ILE A 61 -0.66 4.09 -9.88
CA ILE A 61 -1.30 5.24 -9.24
C ILE A 61 -0.78 5.45 -7.83
N ASP A 62 -0.64 6.72 -7.45
CA ASP A 62 -0.30 7.13 -6.08
C ASP A 62 -1.00 8.45 -5.76
N ALA A 63 -1.28 8.71 -4.49
CA ALA A 63 -1.87 9.98 -4.06
C ALA A 63 -0.83 11.12 -4.03
N SER A 64 0.46 10.81 -3.96
CA SER A 64 1.56 11.76 -3.89
C SER A 64 2.03 12.18 -5.30
N ALA A 65 1.88 13.47 -5.62
CA ALA A 65 2.38 14.02 -6.86
C ALA A 65 3.91 13.91 -6.98
N ASP A 66 4.64 14.03 -5.87
CA ASP A 66 6.11 13.93 -5.84
C ASP A 66 6.57 12.50 -6.16
N MET A 67 5.88 11.49 -5.61
CA MET A 67 6.16 10.09 -5.94
C MET A 67 5.91 9.80 -7.42
N ILE A 68 4.78 10.26 -7.96
CA ILE A 68 4.44 10.09 -9.37
C ILE A 68 5.45 10.79 -10.30
N ALA A 69 5.88 11.99 -9.94
CA ALA A 69 6.91 12.69 -10.73
C ALA A 69 8.22 11.90 -10.82
N LEU A 70 8.65 11.29 -9.71
CA LEU A 70 9.83 10.42 -9.70
C LEU A 70 9.59 9.11 -10.45
N ALA A 71 8.43 8.48 -10.29
CA ALA A 71 8.08 7.26 -11.02
C ALA A 71 8.14 7.47 -12.53
N GLN A 72 7.56 8.58 -13.01
CA GLN A 72 7.62 8.98 -14.44
C GLN A 72 9.04 9.25 -14.94
N GLN A 73 9.88 9.84 -14.08
CA GLN A 73 11.28 10.10 -14.42
C GLN A 73 12.09 8.79 -14.49
N ASN A 74 11.89 7.89 -13.53
CA ASN A 74 12.63 6.64 -13.41
C ASN A 74 12.20 5.63 -14.48
N TYR A 75 10.90 5.57 -14.77
CA TYR A 75 10.28 4.52 -15.62
C TYR A 75 9.34 5.14 -16.68
N PRO A 76 9.87 5.88 -17.66
CA PRO A 76 9.07 6.63 -18.65
C PRO A 76 8.21 5.76 -19.57
N SER A 77 8.43 4.44 -19.59
CA SER A 77 7.64 3.48 -20.37
C SER A 77 6.35 3.03 -19.64
N ILE A 78 6.21 3.35 -18.35
CA ILE A 78 5.03 3.00 -17.55
C ILE A 78 4.13 4.22 -17.40
N GLN A 79 2.82 4.03 -17.48
CA GLN A 79 1.86 5.10 -17.23
C GLN A 79 1.64 5.26 -15.72
N PHE A 80 1.94 6.46 -15.20
CA PHE A 80 1.71 6.82 -13.82
C PHE A 80 0.76 8.00 -13.70
N ALA A 81 -0.14 7.97 -12.72
CA ALA A 81 -1.09 9.05 -12.47
C ALA A 81 -1.26 9.35 -10.97
N VAL A 82 -1.41 10.63 -10.65
CA VAL A 82 -1.80 11.05 -9.30
C VAL A 82 -3.29 10.76 -9.13
N GLN A 83 -3.63 9.84 -8.22
CA GLN A 83 -5.02 9.42 -8.00
C GLN A 83 -5.26 8.91 -6.58
N ASP A 84 -6.38 9.31 -5.99
CA ASP A 84 -6.87 8.75 -4.74
C ASP A 84 -7.45 7.35 -5.00
N ALA A 85 -6.84 6.33 -4.41
CA ALA A 85 -7.25 4.95 -4.58
C ALA A 85 -8.65 4.64 -4.01
N SER A 86 -9.21 5.49 -3.14
CA SER A 86 -10.58 5.36 -2.67
C SER A 86 -11.64 5.85 -3.67
N GLN A 87 -11.20 6.43 -4.80
CA GLN A 87 -12.04 7.03 -5.84
C GLN A 87 -11.70 6.51 -7.25
N LEU A 88 -11.37 5.22 -7.38
CA LEU A 88 -11.08 4.61 -8.68
C LEU A 88 -12.33 4.58 -9.57
N ASP A 89 -12.15 4.97 -10.82
CA ASP A 89 -13.24 4.96 -11.82
C ASP A 89 -12.90 4.13 -13.07
N TYR A 90 -12.14 3.07 -12.90
CA TYR A 90 -11.91 2.05 -13.94
C TYR A 90 -13.06 1.06 -14.00
N ASN A 91 -13.25 0.42 -15.16
CA ASN A 91 -14.33 -0.53 -15.36
C ASN A 91 -13.87 -1.75 -16.16
N ARG A 92 -13.51 -2.84 -15.48
CA ARG A 92 -13.06 -4.12 -16.08
C ARG A 92 -11.90 -3.97 -17.06
N GLU A 93 -10.90 -3.24 -16.64
CA GLU A 93 -9.72 -2.92 -17.46
C GLU A 93 -8.52 -3.81 -17.14
N PHE A 94 -8.44 -4.30 -15.89
CA PHE A 94 -7.25 -4.97 -15.38
C PHE A 94 -7.47 -6.46 -15.13
N ASP A 95 -6.46 -7.27 -15.49
CA ASP A 95 -6.40 -8.70 -15.19
C ASP A 95 -6.00 -8.92 -13.72
N ALA A 96 -5.20 -8.00 -13.17
CA ALA A 96 -4.83 -8.00 -11.77
C ALA A 96 -4.70 -6.58 -11.21
N VAL A 97 -4.93 -6.44 -9.90
CA VAL A 97 -4.54 -5.27 -9.10
C VAL A 97 -3.50 -5.72 -8.10
N PHE A 98 -2.41 -4.99 -8.05
CA PHE A 98 -1.30 -5.16 -7.12
C PHE A 98 -1.23 -3.97 -6.16
N SER A 99 -0.83 -4.21 -4.92
CA SER A 99 -0.54 -3.14 -3.97
C SER A 99 0.41 -3.61 -2.89
N ASN A 100 1.42 -2.80 -2.58
CA ASN A 100 2.34 -3.07 -1.49
C ASN A 100 2.42 -1.88 -0.54
N ALA A 101 2.30 -2.12 0.77
CA ALA A 101 2.45 -1.16 1.86
C ALA A 101 1.55 0.10 1.77
N THR A 102 0.37 0.01 1.13
CA THR A 102 -0.48 1.19 0.84
C THR A 102 -1.80 1.18 1.59
N PHE A 103 -2.54 0.06 1.63
CA PHE A 103 -3.94 0.06 2.06
C PHE A 103 -4.16 0.54 3.50
N HIS A 104 -3.18 0.38 4.38
CA HIS A 104 -3.30 0.85 5.76
C HIS A 104 -3.30 2.38 5.92
N TRP A 105 -2.95 3.14 4.87
CA TRP A 105 -3.04 4.60 4.84
C TRP A 105 -4.41 5.12 4.41
N ILE A 106 -5.26 4.25 3.86
CA ILE A 106 -6.54 4.63 3.27
C ILE A 106 -7.67 4.44 4.28
N GLU A 107 -8.34 5.52 4.67
CA GLU A 107 -9.44 5.47 5.63
C GLU A 107 -10.71 4.84 5.01
N ASN A 108 -11.04 5.21 3.77
CA ASN A 108 -12.23 4.72 3.07
C ASN A 108 -11.98 3.36 2.41
N GLN A 109 -11.83 2.32 3.20
CA GLN A 109 -11.58 0.95 2.74
C GLN A 109 -12.69 0.40 1.82
N LYS A 110 -13.95 0.76 2.10
CA LYS A 110 -15.06 0.33 1.23
C LYS A 110 -15.00 0.98 -0.14
N GLY A 111 -14.63 2.26 -0.22
CA GLY A 111 -14.42 2.96 -1.49
C GLY A 111 -13.28 2.33 -2.29
N LEU A 112 -12.13 2.12 -1.63
CA LEU A 112 -10.97 1.43 -2.21
C LEU A 112 -11.36 0.08 -2.82
N LEU A 113 -11.94 -0.82 -2.01
CA LEU A 113 -12.23 -2.19 -2.45
C LEU A 113 -13.32 -2.25 -3.53
N LYS A 114 -14.33 -1.37 -3.46
CA LYS A 114 -15.34 -1.27 -4.53
C LYS A 114 -14.73 -0.79 -5.84
N GLY A 115 -13.84 0.20 -5.76
CA GLY A 115 -13.12 0.70 -6.94
C GLY A 115 -12.24 -0.38 -7.57
N ILE A 116 -11.49 -1.11 -6.76
CA ILE A 116 -10.66 -2.24 -7.21
C ILE A 116 -11.54 -3.35 -7.85
N TYR A 117 -12.61 -3.75 -7.18
CA TYR A 117 -13.52 -4.79 -7.70
C TYR A 117 -14.12 -4.40 -9.06
N LYS A 118 -14.53 -3.14 -9.21
CA LYS A 118 -15.04 -2.61 -10.48
C LYS A 118 -13.98 -2.55 -11.57
N SER A 119 -12.73 -2.29 -11.21
CA SER A 119 -11.61 -2.17 -12.15
C SER A 119 -11.15 -3.51 -12.72
N LEU A 120 -11.37 -4.61 -11.97
CA LEU A 120 -10.97 -5.95 -12.37
C LEU A 120 -11.90 -6.55 -13.42
N LYS A 121 -11.32 -7.22 -14.39
CA LYS A 121 -12.03 -8.11 -15.33
C LYS A 121 -12.65 -9.29 -14.58
N HIS A 122 -13.57 -10.00 -15.23
CA HIS A 122 -14.06 -11.28 -14.68
C HIS A 122 -12.92 -12.28 -14.52
N GLY A 123 -12.80 -12.87 -13.34
CA GLY A 123 -11.69 -13.76 -12.99
C GLY A 123 -10.37 -13.03 -12.71
N GLY A 124 -10.37 -11.70 -12.68
CA GLY A 124 -9.21 -10.91 -12.28
C GLY A 124 -8.94 -11.03 -10.79
N ARG A 125 -7.68 -10.80 -10.38
CA ARG A 125 -7.20 -11.03 -9.01
C ARG A 125 -6.70 -9.74 -8.33
N LEU A 126 -6.86 -9.69 -7.02
CA LEU A 126 -6.24 -8.68 -6.14
C LEU A 126 -5.14 -9.37 -5.33
N VAL A 127 -3.93 -8.82 -5.39
CA VAL A 127 -2.81 -9.23 -4.54
C VAL A 127 -2.27 -8.02 -3.81
N ALA A 128 -2.34 -8.03 -2.47
CA ALA A 128 -1.92 -6.89 -1.67
C ALA A 128 -1.25 -7.32 -0.36
N GLU A 129 -0.21 -6.58 0.03
CA GLU A 129 0.40 -6.67 1.36
C GLU A 129 0.37 -5.29 2.03
N PHE A 130 -0.04 -5.25 3.28
CA PHE A 130 -0.07 -4.02 4.07
C PHE A 130 -0.12 -4.32 5.58
N GLY A 131 0.10 -3.29 6.41
CA GLY A 131 0.09 -3.45 7.86
C GLY A 131 -1.23 -4.01 8.40
N GLY A 132 -1.15 -5.08 9.18
CA GLY A 132 -2.28 -5.71 9.83
C GLY A 132 -2.31 -5.51 11.35
N LYS A 133 -3.26 -6.16 12.01
CA LYS A 133 -3.46 -6.05 13.46
C LYS A 133 -2.18 -6.29 14.26
N GLY A 134 -1.83 -5.31 15.08
CA GLY A 134 -0.62 -5.37 15.92
C GLY A 134 0.61 -4.74 15.28
N ASN A 135 0.54 -4.29 14.02
CA ASN A 135 1.63 -3.55 13.39
C ASN A 135 1.96 -2.29 14.23
N VAL A 136 3.25 -2.06 14.44
CA VAL A 136 3.81 -0.94 15.25
C VAL A 136 3.16 -0.73 16.63
N LYS A 137 2.51 -1.77 17.18
CA LYS A 137 1.76 -1.68 18.44
C LYS A 137 2.61 -1.16 19.61
N SER A 138 3.84 -1.59 19.73
CA SER A 138 4.75 -1.12 20.80
C SER A 138 5.02 0.39 20.69
N ILE A 139 5.07 0.93 19.48
CA ILE A 139 5.29 2.36 19.23
C ILE A 139 4.03 3.15 19.58
N THR A 140 2.87 2.70 19.09
CA THR A 140 1.59 3.37 19.39
C THR A 140 1.27 3.35 20.88
N ASP A 141 1.49 2.23 21.56
CA ASP A 141 1.31 2.11 23.02
C ASP A 141 2.26 3.06 23.79
N ALA A 142 3.50 3.20 23.35
CA ALA A 142 4.48 4.11 23.96
C ALA A 142 4.04 5.58 23.79
N ILE A 143 3.59 5.97 22.60
CA ILE A 143 3.08 7.33 22.31
C ILE A 143 1.85 7.63 23.17
N GLU A 144 0.88 6.70 23.23
CA GLU A 144 -0.31 6.87 24.05
C GLU A 144 0.01 7.03 25.55
N ASN A 145 0.93 6.21 26.06
CA ASN A 145 1.35 6.28 27.46
C ASN A 145 2.06 7.59 27.78
N ALA A 146 2.99 8.03 26.92
CA ALA A 146 3.67 9.30 27.07
C ALA A 146 2.68 10.50 27.03
N ALA A 147 1.75 10.47 26.09
CA ALA A 147 0.72 11.50 25.97
C ALA A 147 -0.21 11.57 27.22
N LYS A 148 -0.58 10.42 27.79
CA LYS A 148 -1.35 10.35 29.03
C LYS A 148 -0.57 10.97 30.21
N GLN A 149 0.74 10.66 30.35
CA GLN A 149 1.59 11.21 31.41
C GLN A 149 1.75 12.72 31.30
N LEU A 150 1.79 13.26 30.07
CA LEU A 150 1.90 14.68 29.79
C LEU A 150 0.58 15.45 29.77
N GLY A 151 -0.56 14.78 30.01
CA GLY A 151 -1.89 15.40 29.92
C GLY A 151 -2.33 15.73 28.48
N LEU A 152 -1.68 15.14 27.48
CA LEU A 152 -1.89 15.40 26.05
C LEU A 152 -2.68 14.30 25.34
N ALA A 153 -3.31 13.40 26.08
CA ALA A 153 -4.05 12.25 25.50
C ALA A 153 -5.09 12.67 24.44
N HIS A 154 -5.69 13.88 24.59
CA HIS A 154 -6.64 14.43 23.62
C HIS A 154 -6.03 14.86 22.28
N ARG A 155 -4.69 14.88 22.16
CA ARG A 155 -3.95 15.23 20.95
C ARG A 155 -3.47 14.00 20.17
N VAL A 156 -3.59 12.80 20.76
CA VAL A 156 -3.19 11.55 20.08
C VAL A 156 -4.28 11.17 19.08
N ILE A 157 -3.90 11.12 17.81
CA ILE A 157 -4.77 10.60 16.76
C ILE A 157 -4.69 9.07 16.82
N SER A 158 -5.64 8.44 17.50
CA SER A 158 -5.64 6.98 17.74
C SER A 158 -5.89 6.11 16.51
N ASN A 159 -6.34 6.69 15.39
CA ASN A 159 -6.74 5.97 14.18
C ASN A 159 -6.01 6.49 12.93
N PHE A 160 -4.70 6.68 13.04
CA PHE A 160 -3.90 7.17 11.92
C PHE A 160 -3.75 6.10 10.82
N TRP A 161 -3.70 4.83 11.20
CA TRP A 161 -3.60 3.70 10.28
C TRP A 161 -4.76 2.73 10.45
N PHE A 162 -5.12 2.10 9.34
CA PHE A 162 -6.06 0.99 9.32
C PHE A 162 -5.30 -0.34 9.39
N PHE A 163 -5.21 -0.94 10.58
CA PHE A 163 -4.57 -2.24 10.80
C PHE A 163 -5.62 -3.32 11.16
N PRO A 164 -6.27 -3.94 10.17
CA PRO A 164 -7.33 -4.92 10.40
C PRO A 164 -6.78 -6.28 10.87
N SER A 165 -7.63 -7.05 11.54
CA SER A 165 -7.40 -8.49 11.69
C SER A 165 -7.72 -9.22 10.38
N VAL A 166 -7.17 -10.44 10.23
CA VAL A 166 -7.45 -11.32 9.09
C VAL A 166 -8.96 -11.51 8.89
N SER A 167 -9.70 -11.85 9.94
CA SER A 167 -11.14 -12.07 9.83
C SER A 167 -11.92 -10.82 9.45
N HIS A 168 -11.52 -9.65 9.98
CA HIS A 168 -12.16 -8.37 9.62
C HIS A 168 -11.97 -8.07 8.14
N TYR A 169 -10.74 -8.21 7.63
CA TYR A 169 -10.47 -7.85 6.24
C TYR A 169 -11.06 -8.86 5.25
N ALA A 170 -11.03 -10.17 5.57
CA ALA A 170 -11.72 -11.18 4.77
C ALA A 170 -13.21 -10.89 4.66
N THR A 171 -13.89 -10.61 5.80
CA THR A 171 -15.31 -10.24 5.78
C THR A 171 -15.57 -8.99 4.94
N LEU A 172 -14.67 -8.00 4.99
CA LEU A 172 -14.81 -6.79 4.20
C LEU A 172 -14.68 -7.09 2.70
N LEU A 173 -13.69 -7.87 2.28
CA LEU A 173 -13.50 -8.32 0.90
C LEU A 173 -14.73 -9.06 0.36
N GLU A 174 -15.22 -10.05 1.10
CA GLU A 174 -16.39 -10.85 0.73
C GLU A 174 -17.67 -10.00 0.66
N SER A 175 -17.82 -8.99 1.53
CA SER A 175 -18.95 -8.06 1.49
C SER A 175 -19.01 -7.21 0.22
N ILE A 176 -17.89 -7.06 -0.49
CA ILE A 176 -17.78 -6.34 -1.77
C ILE A 176 -18.06 -7.28 -2.94
N GLY A 177 -17.80 -8.59 -2.79
CA GLY A 177 -17.98 -9.61 -3.81
C GLY A 177 -16.69 -10.34 -4.21
N PHE A 178 -15.57 -10.08 -3.53
CA PHE A 178 -14.36 -10.89 -3.71
C PHE A 178 -14.55 -12.27 -3.13
N GLU A 179 -13.94 -13.26 -3.76
CA GLU A 179 -13.69 -14.57 -3.18
C GLU A 179 -12.28 -14.56 -2.57
N THR A 180 -12.18 -14.75 -1.24
CA THR A 180 -10.89 -14.70 -0.53
C THR A 180 -10.23 -16.07 -0.59
N GLU A 181 -9.27 -16.24 -1.50
CA GLU A 181 -8.53 -17.50 -1.64
C GLU A 181 -7.50 -17.69 -0.54
N GLN A 182 -6.73 -16.62 -0.25
CA GLN A 182 -5.67 -16.65 0.75
C GLN A 182 -5.59 -15.31 1.47
N ILE A 183 -5.49 -15.37 2.78
CA ILE A 183 -5.22 -14.22 3.64
C ILE A 183 -4.53 -14.67 4.92
N TRP A 184 -3.43 -14.05 5.28
CA TRP A 184 -2.70 -14.37 6.50
C TRP A 184 -2.01 -13.15 7.10
N LEU A 185 -1.68 -13.22 8.38
CA LEU A 185 -0.92 -12.22 9.11
C LEU A 185 0.41 -12.84 9.51
N PHE A 186 1.49 -12.14 9.24
CA PHE A 186 2.84 -12.58 9.57
C PHE A 186 3.72 -11.39 9.97
N ASP A 187 4.82 -11.67 10.64
CA ASP A 187 5.74 -10.64 11.09
C ASP A 187 6.68 -10.20 9.97
N ARG A 188 6.82 -8.88 9.80
CA ARG A 188 7.83 -8.23 8.94
C ARG A 188 8.78 -7.42 9.83
N PRO A 189 9.78 -8.05 10.47
CA PRO A 189 10.70 -7.32 11.33
C PRO A 189 11.54 -6.36 10.49
N THR A 190 11.41 -5.05 10.78
CA THR A 190 12.14 -4.00 10.10
C THR A 190 13.33 -3.55 10.94
N LYS A 191 14.55 -3.69 10.42
CA LYS A 191 15.76 -3.25 11.09
C LYS A 191 15.92 -1.74 10.90
N LEU A 192 15.78 -0.99 11.98
CA LEU A 192 16.07 0.44 11.99
C LEU A 192 17.58 0.67 12.18
N VAL A 193 18.17 1.57 11.40
CA VAL A 193 19.61 1.82 11.39
C VAL A 193 19.94 3.11 12.15
N GLY A 194 20.90 3.02 13.09
CA GLY A 194 21.35 4.14 13.89
C GLY A 194 20.51 4.41 15.14
N GLU A 195 20.99 5.30 16.02
CA GLU A 195 20.33 5.65 17.29
C GLU A 195 19.03 6.42 17.05
N ASP A 196 18.92 7.11 15.94
CA ASP A 196 17.76 7.92 15.51
C ASP A 196 16.86 7.22 14.47
N GLY A 197 17.12 5.93 14.20
CA GLY A 197 16.39 5.16 13.19
C GLY A 197 14.89 5.15 13.39
N MET A 198 14.40 5.13 14.63
CA MET A 198 12.98 5.20 14.92
C MET A 198 12.39 6.59 14.62
N LEU A 199 13.11 7.67 14.94
CA LEU A 199 12.66 9.04 14.65
C LEU A 199 12.59 9.33 13.16
N LYS A 200 13.44 8.69 12.37
CA LYS A 200 13.44 8.80 10.91
C LYS A 200 12.37 7.94 10.25
N TRP A 201 11.89 6.93 10.97
CA TRP A 201 10.87 6.00 10.44
C TRP A 201 9.43 6.46 10.75
N ILE A 202 9.22 7.19 11.85
CA ILE A 202 7.93 7.77 12.26
C ILE A 202 7.72 9.12 11.58
#